data_097593a40569f0f0de462cc8e43bfdb0
#
_entry.id   097593a40569f0f0de462cc8e43bfdb0
#
_cell.length_a   1.000
_cell.length_b   1.000
_cell.length_c   1.000
_cell.angle_alpha   90.00
_cell.angle_beta   90.00
_cell.angle_gamma   90.00
#
_symmetry.space_group_name_H-M   'P 1'
#
loop_
_entity.id
_entity.type
_entity.pdbx_description
1 polymer ?
#
loop_
_entity_poly.entity_id
_entity_poly.type
_entity_poly.pdbx_seq_one_letter_code
_entity_poly.pdbx_strand_id
1 'polypeptide(L)'
;MTRNTLLNSVILLITAILGVIGYKLSPMLRPNVDITLPVSPCNPGLQACIATLPNDGRLEFSIEPRPIRPLQPLELSVSITGFKADTMEIDFEGNEMKMGYNRPLLTASNGRFAGQTILPVCVSGTMEWTATVLITTDKQRIAVPFRFEIAGR
;
A
#
# COMPACT_ATOMS: atom_id res chain seq x y z
N MET A 1 -34.87 35.21 23.06
CA MET A 1 -34.08 34.50 22.03
C MET A 1 -34.98 34.24 20.84
N THR A 2 -34.66 34.76 19.68
CA THR A 2 -35.47 34.54 18.47
C THR A 2 -35.26 33.09 17.97
N ARG A 3 -36.32 32.49 17.42
CA ARG A 3 -36.30 31.12 16.89
C ARG A 3 -35.10 30.85 15.95
N ASN A 4 -34.69 31.87 15.21
CA ASN A 4 -33.54 31.76 14.29
C ASN A 4 -32.17 31.67 15.03
N THR A 5 -32.03 32.35 16.16
CA THR A 5 -30.80 32.30 16.99
C THR A 5 -30.63 30.89 17.61
N LEU A 6 -31.73 30.31 18.05
CA LEU A 6 -31.75 28.94 18.61
C LEU A 6 -31.38 27.89 17.53
N LEU A 7 -31.94 28.04 16.34
CA LEU A 7 -31.69 27.16 15.18
C LEU A 7 -30.21 27.23 14.74
N ASN A 8 -29.65 28.45 14.64
CA ASN A 8 -28.26 28.66 14.29
C ASN A 8 -27.29 28.07 15.34
N SER A 9 -27.62 28.18 16.64
CA SER A 9 -26.82 27.62 17.70
C SER A 9 -26.83 26.07 17.66
N VAL A 10 -27.98 25.47 17.36
CA VAL A 10 -28.10 24.00 17.21
C VAL A 10 -27.30 23.49 16.01
N ILE A 11 -27.40 24.19 14.86
CA ILE A 11 -26.62 23.82 13.67
C ILE A 11 -25.12 23.90 13.92
N LEU A 12 -24.66 24.94 14.60
CA LEU A 12 -23.25 25.14 14.94
C LEU A 12 -22.75 24.04 15.90
N LEU A 13 -23.57 23.61 16.82
CA LEU A 13 -23.26 22.53 17.76
C LEU A 13 -23.16 21.18 17.02
N ILE A 14 -24.09 20.89 16.13
CA ILE A 14 -24.09 19.65 15.33
C ILE A 14 -22.86 19.60 14.41
N THR A 15 -22.51 20.70 13.73
CA THR A 15 -21.30 20.75 12.88
C THR A 15 -20.02 20.55 13.70
N ALA A 16 -19.93 21.13 14.90
CA ALA A 16 -18.80 20.93 15.78
C ALA A 16 -18.67 19.46 16.23
N ILE A 17 -19.79 18.82 16.61
CA ILE A 17 -19.82 17.42 16.99
C ILE A 17 -19.42 16.51 15.84
N LEU A 18 -19.95 16.74 14.63
CA LEU A 18 -19.59 15.99 13.43
C LEU A 18 -18.09 16.16 13.08
N GLY A 19 -17.54 17.36 13.24
CA GLY A 19 -16.12 17.63 13.07
C GLY A 19 -15.24 16.83 14.04
N VAL A 20 -15.62 16.80 15.31
CA VAL A 20 -14.88 16.02 16.36
C VAL A 20 -14.99 14.52 16.09
N ILE A 21 -16.17 14.04 15.71
CA ILE A 21 -16.37 12.61 15.36
C ILE A 21 -15.53 12.25 14.14
N GLY A 22 -15.55 13.05 13.09
CA GLY A 22 -14.75 12.85 11.88
C GLY A 22 -13.25 12.85 12.18
N TYR A 23 -12.79 13.76 13.04
CA TYR A 23 -11.39 13.81 13.47
C TYR A 23 -10.99 12.56 14.29
N LYS A 24 -11.84 12.10 15.20
CA LYS A 24 -11.61 10.89 16.02
C LYS A 24 -11.66 9.59 15.20
N LEU A 25 -12.50 9.53 14.18
CA LEU A 25 -12.61 8.36 13.27
C LEU A 25 -11.51 8.34 12.20
N SER A 26 -10.86 9.47 11.90
CA SER A 26 -9.81 9.59 10.88
C SER A 26 -8.63 8.60 11.09
N PRO A 27 -8.11 8.33 12.29
CA PRO A 27 -7.09 7.31 12.53
C PRO A 27 -7.57 5.88 12.26
N MET A 28 -8.86 5.60 12.49
CA MET A 28 -9.43 4.26 12.22
C MET A 28 -9.57 3.95 10.73
N LEU A 29 -9.63 4.99 9.89
CA LEU A 29 -9.68 4.86 8.43
C LEU A 29 -8.30 4.66 7.79
N ARG A 30 -7.21 4.89 8.55
CA ARG A 30 -5.86 4.58 8.11
C ARG A 30 -5.50 3.20 8.64
N PRO A 31 -5.25 2.23 7.78
CA PRO A 31 -4.77 0.93 8.21
C PRO A 31 -3.40 1.10 8.88
N ASN A 32 -3.36 0.99 10.20
CA ASN A 32 -2.11 1.02 10.95
C ASN A 32 -1.29 -0.22 10.57
N VAL A 33 -0.01 0.00 10.30
CA VAL A 33 0.97 -1.08 10.16
C VAL A 33 1.55 -1.33 11.53
N ASP A 34 1.47 -2.58 12.00
CA ASP A 34 1.98 -2.96 13.32
C ASP A 34 3.48 -3.27 13.28
N ILE A 35 3.93 -3.90 12.18
CA ILE A 35 5.32 -4.28 11.97
C ILE A 35 5.77 -3.83 10.60
N THR A 36 6.85 -3.05 10.53
CA THR A 36 7.54 -2.72 9.28
C THR A 36 8.89 -3.40 9.27
N LEU A 37 9.13 -4.25 8.27
CA LEU A 37 10.43 -4.87 8.07
C LEU A 37 11.42 -3.87 7.45
N PRO A 38 12.73 -4.09 7.62
CA PRO A 38 13.73 -3.29 6.92
C PRO A 38 13.57 -3.45 5.40
N VAL A 39 13.97 -2.40 4.66
CA VAL A 39 13.94 -2.44 3.20
C VAL A 39 14.79 -3.60 2.70
N SER A 40 14.20 -4.45 1.87
CA SER A 40 14.91 -5.58 1.27
C SER A 40 16.02 -5.06 0.34
N PRO A 41 17.22 -5.65 0.37
CA PRO A 41 18.28 -5.32 -0.58
C PRO A 41 18.00 -5.87 -1.99
N CYS A 42 16.99 -6.70 -2.15
CA CYS A 42 16.60 -7.28 -3.43
C CYS A 42 15.75 -6.30 -4.24
N ASN A 43 16.03 -6.20 -5.53
CA ASN A 43 15.31 -5.35 -6.49
C ASN A 43 14.29 -6.17 -7.29
N PRO A 44 12.97 -6.00 -7.05
CA PRO A 44 11.92 -6.75 -7.76
C PRO A 44 11.79 -6.36 -9.24
N GLY A 45 12.41 -5.26 -9.67
CA GLY A 45 12.51 -4.88 -11.08
C GLY A 45 13.48 -5.74 -11.87
N LEU A 46 14.38 -6.48 -11.21
CA LEU A 46 15.38 -7.34 -11.83
C LEU A 46 15.08 -8.84 -11.65
N GLN A 47 14.56 -9.22 -10.48
CA GLN A 47 14.30 -10.63 -10.15
C GLN A 47 13.17 -10.76 -9.13
N ALA A 48 12.68 -11.99 -8.92
CA ALA A 48 11.78 -12.27 -7.80
C ALA A 48 12.55 -12.12 -6.48
N CYS A 49 11.93 -11.47 -5.50
CA CYS A 49 12.53 -11.13 -4.23
C CYS A 49 11.95 -11.94 -3.09
N ILE A 50 12.83 -12.39 -2.20
CA ILE A 50 12.46 -13.17 -1.03
C ILE A 50 12.70 -12.32 0.21
N ALA A 51 11.73 -12.32 1.13
CA ALA A 51 11.85 -11.72 2.45
C ALA A 51 11.45 -12.73 3.53
N THR A 52 12.14 -12.68 4.66
CA THR A 52 11.80 -13.47 5.84
C THR A 52 10.79 -12.69 6.68
N LEU A 53 9.67 -13.32 6.98
CA LEU A 53 8.62 -12.79 7.84
C LEU A 53 8.86 -13.22 9.29
N PRO A 54 8.16 -12.60 10.28
CA PRO A 54 8.15 -13.12 11.64
C PRO A 54 7.76 -14.60 11.69
N ASN A 55 8.25 -15.32 12.72
CA ASN A 55 8.00 -16.76 12.92
C ASN A 55 8.50 -17.66 11.75
N ASP A 56 9.63 -17.31 11.14
CA ASP A 56 10.25 -18.05 10.04
C ASP A 56 9.36 -18.20 8.78
N GLY A 57 8.36 -17.34 8.65
CA GLY A 57 7.58 -17.22 7.44
C GLY A 57 8.43 -16.71 6.29
N ARG A 58 8.10 -17.11 5.06
CA ARG A 58 8.79 -16.67 3.85
C ARG A 58 7.81 -16.05 2.87
N LEU A 59 8.18 -14.88 2.38
CA LEU A 59 7.47 -14.17 1.33
C LEU A 59 8.33 -14.15 0.07
N GLU A 60 7.75 -14.44 -1.08
CA GLU A 60 8.34 -14.23 -2.39
C GLU A 60 7.47 -13.25 -3.18
N PHE A 61 8.07 -12.17 -3.67
CA PHE A 61 7.40 -11.11 -4.43
C PHE A 61 8.03 -10.98 -5.80
N SER A 62 7.18 -10.90 -6.83
CA SER A 62 7.61 -10.64 -8.20
C SER A 62 6.72 -9.64 -8.93
N ILE A 63 7.35 -8.90 -9.83
CA ILE A 63 6.69 -7.97 -10.77
C ILE A 63 7.08 -8.41 -12.19
N GLU A 64 6.09 -8.52 -13.08
CA GLU A 64 6.28 -8.86 -14.49
C GLU A 64 5.48 -7.88 -15.39
N PRO A 65 5.90 -7.63 -16.66
CA PRO A 65 7.15 -8.10 -17.29
C PRO A 65 8.39 -7.34 -16.83
N ARG A 66 9.54 -7.94 -17.04
CA ARG A 66 10.85 -7.30 -16.84
C ARG A 66 11.55 -7.06 -18.17
N PRO A 67 12.27 -5.95 -18.34
CA PRO A 67 12.36 -4.81 -17.42
C PRO A 67 11.03 -4.08 -17.27
N ILE A 68 10.79 -3.49 -16.08
CA ILE A 68 9.60 -2.69 -15.81
C ILE A 68 9.65 -1.43 -16.68
N ARG A 69 8.57 -1.19 -17.42
CA ARG A 69 8.44 0.00 -18.28
C ARG A 69 7.31 0.90 -17.78
N PRO A 70 7.44 2.23 -17.96
CA PRO A 70 6.37 3.17 -17.63
C PRO A 70 5.07 2.87 -18.37
N LEU A 71 3.94 3.09 -17.69
CA LEU A 71 2.60 3.03 -18.26
C LEU A 71 2.22 1.68 -18.90
N GLN A 72 2.96 0.63 -18.61
CA GLN A 72 2.59 -0.73 -19.01
C GLN A 72 1.87 -1.45 -17.87
N PRO A 73 0.90 -2.31 -18.18
CA PRO A 73 0.32 -3.19 -17.17
C PRO A 73 1.40 -4.10 -16.57
N LEU A 74 1.47 -4.12 -15.26
CA LEU A 74 2.37 -4.96 -14.48
C LEU A 74 1.57 -6.02 -13.74
N GLU A 75 2.00 -7.25 -13.84
CA GLU A 75 1.46 -8.37 -13.09
C GLU A 75 2.24 -8.50 -11.77
N LEU A 76 1.51 -8.58 -10.70
CA LEU A 76 2.02 -8.68 -9.35
C LEU A 76 1.74 -10.09 -8.83
N SER A 77 2.74 -10.73 -8.27
CA SER A 77 2.58 -12.05 -7.66
C SER A 77 3.30 -12.09 -6.31
N VAL A 78 2.58 -12.53 -5.28
CA VAL A 78 3.14 -12.77 -3.96
C VAL A 78 2.77 -14.17 -3.53
N SER A 79 3.77 -14.97 -3.12
CA SER A 79 3.58 -16.24 -2.46
C SER A 79 4.09 -16.19 -1.02
N ILE A 80 3.36 -16.84 -0.11
CA ILE A 80 3.72 -16.91 1.31
C ILE A 80 3.77 -18.36 1.73
N THR A 81 4.81 -18.72 2.49
CA THR A 81 4.98 -20.03 3.09
C THR A 81 5.20 -19.89 4.59
N GLY A 82 4.63 -20.81 5.39
CA GLY A 82 4.78 -20.78 6.85
C GLY A 82 3.99 -19.66 7.55
N PHE A 83 3.13 -18.94 6.83
CA PHE A 83 2.37 -17.78 7.33
C PHE A 83 1.00 -17.71 6.66
N LYS A 84 -0.05 -17.38 7.41
CA LYS A 84 -1.40 -17.21 6.88
C LYS A 84 -1.73 -15.73 6.75
N ALA A 85 -2.08 -15.29 5.56
CA ALA A 85 -2.58 -13.96 5.28
C ALA A 85 -4.08 -14.01 4.96
N ASP A 86 -4.83 -13.04 5.48
CA ASP A 86 -6.25 -12.87 5.18
C ASP A 86 -6.43 -11.98 3.94
N THR A 87 -5.71 -10.86 3.90
CA THR A 87 -5.68 -9.98 2.73
C THR A 87 -4.26 -9.51 2.45
N MET A 88 -4.02 -9.17 1.20
CA MET A 88 -2.73 -8.68 0.73
C MET A 88 -2.90 -7.53 -0.25
N GLU A 89 -2.17 -6.47 -0.01
CA GLU A 89 -2.12 -5.27 -0.86
C GLU A 89 -0.66 -4.92 -1.15
N ILE A 90 -0.40 -4.20 -2.22
CA ILE A 90 0.92 -3.64 -2.48
C ILE A 90 0.78 -2.15 -2.64
N ASP A 91 1.44 -1.38 -1.79
CA ASP A 91 1.48 0.08 -1.87
C ASP A 91 2.69 0.53 -2.68
N PHE A 92 2.44 1.27 -3.75
CA PHE A 92 3.47 1.81 -4.62
C PHE A 92 3.64 3.31 -4.35
N GLU A 93 4.82 3.69 -3.90
CA GLU A 93 5.18 5.08 -3.64
C GLU A 93 6.41 5.48 -4.45
N GLY A 94 6.35 6.62 -5.12
CA GLY A 94 7.52 7.25 -5.72
C GLY A 94 8.34 7.95 -4.62
N ASN A 95 9.64 7.66 -4.53
CA ASN A 95 10.49 8.17 -3.45
C ASN A 95 10.79 9.66 -3.61
N GLU A 96 10.91 10.15 -4.84
CA GLU A 96 11.23 11.56 -5.12
C GLU A 96 10.00 12.43 -5.26
N MET A 97 8.85 11.84 -5.57
CA MET A 97 7.64 12.57 -5.88
C MET A 97 6.39 11.81 -5.46
N LYS A 98 5.44 12.49 -4.84
CA LYS A 98 4.15 11.89 -4.48
C LYS A 98 3.32 11.67 -5.73
N MET A 99 3.24 10.43 -6.21
CA MET A 99 2.54 10.04 -7.43
C MET A 99 1.07 9.66 -7.23
N GLY A 100 0.49 10.01 -6.09
CA GLY A 100 -0.88 9.64 -5.74
C GLY A 100 -1.00 8.25 -5.11
N TYR A 101 -2.24 7.83 -4.90
CA TYR A 101 -2.54 6.55 -4.26
C TYR A 101 -2.56 5.43 -5.32
N ASN A 102 -1.66 4.48 -5.18
CA ASN A 102 -1.61 3.28 -6.03
C ASN A 102 -1.39 2.05 -5.14
N ARG A 103 -2.50 1.44 -4.71
CA ARG A 103 -2.49 0.30 -3.78
C ARG A 103 -3.46 -0.78 -4.25
N PRO A 104 -3.07 -1.61 -5.23
CA PRO A 104 -3.88 -2.73 -5.67
C PRO A 104 -4.03 -3.78 -4.57
N LEU A 105 -5.27 -4.24 -4.39
CA LEU A 105 -5.60 -5.42 -3.60
C LEU A 105 -5.32 -6.66 -4.45
N LEU A 106 -4.59 -7.63 -3.87
CA LEU A 106 -4.29 -8.89 -4.54
C LEU A 106 -5.38 -9.93 -4.25
N THR A 107 -5.70 -10.69 -5.27
CA THR A 107 -6.66 -11.80 -5.17
C THR A 107 -5.92 -13.12 -4.90
N ALA A 108 -6.38 -13.85 -3.90
CA ALA A 108 -5.85 -15.16 -3.58
C ALA A 108 -6.28 -16.19 -4.64
N SER A 109 -5.33 -16.91 -5.22
CA SER A 109 -5.56 -17.99 -6.17
C SER A 109 -4.45 -19.04 -6.05
N ASN A 110 -4.84 -20.32 -5.84
CA ASN A 110 -3.93 -21.45 -5.82
C ASN A 110 -2.68 -21.27 -4.89
N GLY A 111 -2.88 -20.69 -3.71
CA GLY A 111 -1.78 -20.47 -2.75
C GLY A 111 -0.88 -19.27 -3.06
N ARG A 112 -1.24 -18.47 -4.06
CA ARG A 112 -0.58 -17.21 -4.42
C ARG A 112 -1.58 -16.07 -4.37
N PHE A 113 -1.06 -14.87 -4.16
CA PHE A 113 -1.81 -13.63 -4.29
C PHE A 113 -1.36 -12.94 -5.58
N ALA A 114 -2.31 -12.62 -6.45
CA ALA A 114 -2.05 -12.01 -7.74
C ALA A 114 -2.86 -10.73 -7.93
N GLY A 115 -2.30 -9.77 -8.67
CA GLY A 115 -2.96 -8.52 -9.02
C GLY A 115 -2.26 -7.82 -10.17
N GLN A 116 -2.80 -6.67 -10.55
CA GLN A 116 -2.24 -5.86 -11.62
C GLN A 116 -2.18 -4.40 -11.21
N THR A 117 -1.21 -3.67 -11.74
CA THR A 117 -1.09 -2.23 -11.58
C THR A 117 -0.46 -1.59 -12.83
N ILE A 118 -0.53 -0.26 -12.89
CA ILE A 118 0.19 0.56 -13.85
C ILE A 118 0.93 1.64 -13.07
N LEU A 119 2.23 1.79 -13.31
CA LEU A 119 3.03 2.81 -12.66
C LEU A 119 3.27 3.98 -13.61
N PRO A 120 2.82 5.19 -13.26
CA PRO A 120 3.18 6.40 -13.98
C PRO A 120 4.64 6.75 -13.70
N VAL A 121 5.30 7.41 -14.63
CA VAL A 121 6.67 7.92 -14.45
C VAL A 121 6.71 9.37 -14.89
N CYS A 122 7.33 10.22 -14.09
CA CYS A 122 7.67 11.57 -14.49
C CYS A 122 8.78 11.59 -15.55
N VAL A 123 8.70 12.56 -16.43
CA VAL A 123 9.21 12.57 -17.82
C VAL A 123 10.74 12.58 -17.96
N SER A 124 11.52 12.76 -16.90
CA SER A 124 12.97 12.95 -17.05
C SER A 124 13.77 12.04 -16.12
N GLY A 125 14.43 11.04 -16.71
CA GLY A 125 15.40 10.22 -16.01
C GLY A 125 14.84 8.97 -15.36
N THR A 126 15.61 8.41 -14.44
CA THR A 126 15.24 7.24 -13.65
C THR A 126 14.47 7.67 -12.41
N MET A 127 13.39 6.99 -12.10
CA MET A 127 12.58 7.23 -10.91
C MET A 127 12.66 6.03 -9.96
N GLU A 128 13.01 6.30 -8.71
CA GLU A 128 13.02 5.28 -7.66
C GLU A 128 11.61 5.09 -7.08
N TRP A 129 11.20 3.82 -6.96
CA TRP A 129 9.94 3.40 -6.40
C TRP A 129 10.13 2.50 -5.18
N THR A 130 9.23 2.61 -4.24
CA THR A 130 9.09 1.64 -3.15
C THR A 130 7.77 0.89 -3.32
N ALA A 131 7.86 -0.43 -3.48
CA ALA A 131 6.72 -1.33 -3.40
C ALA A 131 6.67 -1.94 -2.00
N THR A 132 5.66 -1.59 -1.23
CA THR A 132 5.48 -2.15 0.11
C THR A 132 4.39 -3.21 0.08
N VAL A 133 4.76 -4.48 0.26
CA VAL A 133 3.78 -5.56 0.42
C VAL A 133 3.17 -5.46 1.81
N LEU A 134 1.86 -5.25 1.85
CA LEU A 134 1.07 -5.12 3.07
C LEU A 134 0.30 -6.41 3.30
N ILE A 135 0.67 -7.13 4.34
CA ILE A 135 0.08 -8.42 4.73
C ILE A 135 -0.82 -8.18 5.93
N THR A 136 -2.11 -8.45 5.80
CA THR A 136 -3.05 -8.37 6.90
C THR A 136 -3.40 -9.77 7.38
N THR A 137 -3.32 -9.97 8.68
CA THR A 137 -3.71 -11.20 9.38
C THR A 137 -4.79 -10.87 10.40
N ASP A 138 -5.34 -11.87 11.04
CA ASP A 138 -6.29 -11.72 12.16
C ASP A 138 -5.73 -10.90 13.34
N LYS A 139 -4.40 -10.79 13.47
CA LYS A 139 -3.73 -10.19 14.64
C LYS A 139 -2.97 -8.92 14.35
N GLN A 140 -2.40 -8.80 13.14
CA GLN A 140 -1.47 -7.72 12.83
C GLN A 140 -1.37 -7.43 11.35
N ARG A 141 -0.86 -6.26 11.02
CA ARG A 141 -0.54 -5.85 9.68
C ARG A 141 0.97 -5.66 9.53
N ILE A 142 1.57 -6.37 8.57
CA ILE A 142 3.02 -6.38 8.33
C ILE A 142 3.30 -5.69 7.00
N ALA A 143 4.27 -4.78 7.00
CA ALA A 143 4.76 -4.10 5.81
C ALA A 143 6.15 -4.61 5.44
N VAL A 144 6.33 -5.01 4.19
CA VAL A 144 7.59 -5.50 3.62
C VAL A 144 7.97 -4.63 2.42
N PRO A 145 8.86 -3.64 2.60
CA PRO A 145 9.24 -2.72 1.54
C PRO A 145 10.35 -3.26 0.65
N PHE A 146 10.21 -3.05 -0.66
CA PHE A 146 11.19 -3.34 -1.71
C PHE A 146 11.42 -2.09 -2.55
N ARG A 147 12.66 -1.81 -2.93
CA ARG A 147 13.01 -0.70 -3.81
C ARG A 147 13.37 -1.17 -5.21
N PHE A 148 12.99 -0.40 -6.20
CA PHE A 148 13.34 -0.62 -7.60
C PHE A 148 13.30 0.70 -8.37
N GLU A 149 13.89 0.70 -9.55
CA GLU A 149 13.96 1.86 -10.41
C GLU A 149 13.23 1.60 -11.72
N ILE A 150 12.57 2.63 -12.23
CA ILE A 150 11.97 2.63 -13.56
C ILE A 150 12.65 3.73 -14.37
N ALA A 151 13.26 3.35 -15.49
CA ALA A 151 13.81 4.32 -16.43
C ALA A 151 12.66 5.03 -17.16
N GLY A 152 12.65 6.37 -17.10
CA GLY A 152 11.81 7.21 -17.93
C GLY A 152 12.21 7.09 -19.41
N ARG A 153 11.35 7.60 -20.28
CA ARG A 153 11.66 7.71 -21.71
C ARG A 153 12.60 8.87 -21.98
#